data_7b5fbd05fe7a7a6a17979a64343b870f
#
_entry.id   7b5fbd05fe7a7a6a17979a64343b870f
#
_cell.length_a   1.000
_cell.length_b   1.000
_cell.length_c   1.000
_cell.angle_alpha   90.00
_cell.angle_beta   90.00
_cell.angle_gamma   90.00
#
_symmetry.space_group_name_H-M   'P 1'
#
loop_
_entity.id
_entity.type
_entity.pdbx_description
1 polymer ?
#
loop_
_entity_poly.entity_id
_entity_poly.type
_entity_poly.pdbx_seq_one_letter_code
_entity_poly.pdbx_strand_id
1 'polypeptide(L)'
;MTQIIKEGGKTIIKTGSRIDTMNANQFEQDIQPALKEGGVDLEMDCTELTYMASSGLRIIQKTMRTVTKLKGQFKITNVSPEIYKILAMTGFTKFMKVEQKKA
;
A
#
# COMPACT_ATOMS: atom_id res chain seq x y z
N MET A 1 -6.05 -8.11 -9.05
CA MET A 1 -4.78 -8.02 -9.77
C MET A 1 -4.13 -6.68 -9.51
N THR A 2 -2.85 -6.68 -9.19
CA THR A 2 -2.12 -5.45 -8.86
C THR A 2 -1.72 -4.72 -10.13
N GLN A 3 -1.93 -3.41 -10.17
CA GLN A 3 -1.51 -2.56 -11.28
C GLN A 3 -0.58 -1.49 -10.77
N ILE A 4 0.45 -1.16 -11.53
CA ILE A 4 1.42 -0.12 -11.17
C ILE A 4 1.41 0.95 -12.26
N ILE A 5 1.15 2.18 -11.85
CA ILE A 5 1.05 3.33 -12.75
C ILE A 5 2.09 4.36 -12.32
N LYS A 6 2.90 4.82 -13.28
CA LYS A 6 3.87 5.88 -13.02
C LYS A 6 3.41 7.17 -13.70
N GLU A 7 3.28 8.23 -12.92
CA GLU A 7 2.84 9.53 -13.41
C GLU A 7 3.70 10.63 -12.78
N GLY A 8 4.45 11.35 -13.59
CA GLY A 8 5.13 12.55 -13.15
C GLY A 8 5.95 12.44 -11.87
N GLY A 9 6.74 11.38 -11.72
CA GLY A 9 7.53 11.17 -10.52
C GLY A 9 6.80 10.46 -9.39
N LYS A 10 5.50 10.21 -9.57
CA LYS A 10 4.68 9.50 -8.60
C LYS A 10 4.39 8.10 -9.10
N THR A 11 4.43 7.12 -8.19
CA THR A 11 4.08 5.74 -8.51
C THR A 11 2.83 5.37 -7.75
N ILE A 12 1.81 4.89 -8.46
CA ILE A 12 0.54 4.47 -7.88
C ILE A 12 0.43 2.96 -8.00
N ILE A 13 0.22 2.29 -6.87
CA ILE A 13 -0.04 0.86 -6.83
C ILE A 13 -1.54 0.68 -6.61
N LYS A 14 -2.23 0.13 -7.60
CA LYS A 14 -3.65 -0.21 -7.46
C LYS A 14 -3.75 -1.65 -7.04
N THR A 15 -4.28 -1.89 -5.85
CA THR A 15 -4.49 -3.24 -5.37
C THR A 15 -5.69 -3.88 -6.06
N GLY A 16 -5.71 -5.21 -6.12
CA GLY A 16 -6.93 -5.91 -6.51
C GLY A 16 -7.91 -5.94 -5.36
N SER A 17 -8.93 -6.81 -5.47
CA SER A 17 -9.99 -6.88 -4.48
C SER A 17 -9.55 -7.54 -3.17
N ARG A 18 -8.49 -8.33 -3.18
CA ARG A 18 -8.02 -9.06 -2.00
C ARG A 18 -6.50 -9.08 -1.92
N ILE A 19 -6.01 -8.98 -0.69
CA ILE A 19 -4.62 -9.32 -0.37
C ILE A 19 -4.68 -10.39 0.72
N ASP A 20 -4.48 -11.64 0.34
CA ASP A 20 -4.59 -12.78 1.25
C ASP A 20 -3.31 -13.61 1.23
N THR A 21 -3.28 -14.71 1.98
CA THR A 21 -2.08 -15.52 2.09
C THR A 21 -1.69 -16.18 0.77
N MET A 22 -2.63 -16.34 -0.16
CA MET A 22 -2.36 -16.99 -1.44
C MET A 22 -1.72 -16.04 -2.46
N ASN A 23 -2.06 -14.76 -2.43
CA ASN A 23 -1.54 -13.81 -3.40
C ASN A 23 -0.56 -12.79 -2.82
N ALA A 24 -0.29 -12.85 -1.52
CA ALA A 24 0.59 -11.87 -0.87
C ALA A 24 2.00 -11.86 -1.47
N ASN A 25 2.57 -13.03 -1.75
CA ASN A 25 3.90 -13.11 -2.35
C ASN A 25 3.94 -12.45 -3.73
N GLN A 26 2.92 -12.69 -4.54
CA GLN A 26 2.85 -12.08 -5.86
C GLN A 26 2.70 -10.56 -5.75
N PHE A 27 1.85 -10.11 -4.82
CA PHE A 27 1.68 -8.68 -4.57
C PHE A 27 3.01 -8.04 -4.16
N GLU A 28 3.75 -8.68 -3.27
CA GLU A 28 5.05 -8.16 -2.84
C GLU A 28 6.03 -8.07 -4.00
N GLN A 29 6.08 -9.10 -4.86
CA GLN A 29 6.95 -9.09 -6.03
C GLN A 29 6.55 -7.99 -7.02
N ASP A 30 5.25 -7.77 -7.18
CA ASP A 30 4.75 -6.76 -8.12
C ASP A 30 5.17 -5.35 -7.73
N ILE A 31 5.30 -5.07 -6.43
CA ILE A 31 5.64 -3.71 -5.98
C ILE A 31 7.15 -3.48 -5.86
N GLN A 32 7.97 -4.53 -5.90
CA GLN A 32 9.43 -4.38 -5.74
C GLN A 32 10.07 -3.40 -6.72
N PRO A 33 9.73 -3.41 -8.02
CA PRO A 33 10.37 -2.44 -8.94
C PRO A 33 10.13 -0.99 -8.53
N ALA A 34 9.00 -0.68 -7.89
CA ALA A 34 8.68 0.67 -7.45
C ALA A 34 9.54 1.10 -6.26
N LEU A 35 10.17 0.16 -5.56
CA LEU A 35 10.92 0.42 -4.34
C LEU A 35 12.42 0.52 -4.55
N LYS A 36 12.87 0.56 -5.81
CA LYS A 36 14.31 0.60 -6.11
C LYS A 36 14.89 1.99 -6.28
N GLU A 37 14.03 2.99 -6.42
CA GLU A 37 14.45 4.37 -6.67
C GLU A 37 14.43 5.18 -5.38
N GLY A 38 15.49 5.96 -5.14
CA GLY A 38 15.52 6.86 -4.01
C GLY A 38 14.54 8.02 -4.20
N GLY A 39 13.97 8.50 -3.08
CA GLY A 39 13.03 9.62 -3.13
C GLY A 39 11.70 9.30 -3.75
N VAL A 40 11.31 8.02 -3.77
CA VAL A 40 10.07 7.58 -4.41
C VAL A 40 8.84 8.19 -3.72
N ASP A 41 7.89 8.64 -4.53
CA ASP A 41 6.58 9.09 -4.04
C ASP A 41 5.57 8.01 -4.40
N LEU A 42 5.19 7.23 -3.39
CA LEU A 42 4.39 6.03 -3.58
C LEU A 42 3.01 6.17 -2.98
N GLU A 43 2.00 5.84 -3.79
CA GLU A 43 0.62 5.82 -3.33
C GLU A 43 0.03 4.43 -3.57
N MET A 44 -0.53 3.84 -2.52
CA MET A 44 -1.26 2.57 -2.64
C MET A 44 -2.74 2.88 -2.70
N ASP A 45 -3.34 2.72 -3.87
CA ASP A 45 -4.76 2.99 -4.11
C ASP A 45 -5.56 1.73 -3.83
N CYS A 46 -6.38 1.77 -2.80
CA CYS A 46 -7.14 0.62 -2.32
C CYS A 46 -8.62 0.70 -2.71
N THR A 47 -8.95 1.40 -3.80
CA THR A 47 -10.35 1.58 -4.21
C THR A 47 -11.10 0.26 -4.31
N GLU A 48 -10.46 -0.78 -4.85
CA GLU A 48 -11.11 -2.06 -5.06
C GLU A 48 -10.87 -3.06 -3.93
N LEU A 49 -10.06 -2.69 -2.94
CA LEU A 49 -9.67 -3.63 -1.88
C LEU A 49 -10.80 -3.83 -0.88
N THR A 50 -11.25 -5.08 -0.74
CA THR A 50 -12.32 -5.44 0.19
C THR A 50 -11.85 -6.37 1.31
N TYR A 51 -10.68 -6.98 1.17
CA TYR A 51 -10.16 -7.93 2.17
C TYR A 51 -8.64 -7.84 2.24
N MET A 52 -8.12 -7.82 3.46
CA MET A 52 -6.68 -7.84 3.69
C MET A 52 -6.35 -8.78 4.86
N ALA A 53 -5.53 -9.79 4.59
CA ALA A 53 -5.02 -10.68 5.62
C ALA A 53 -3.80 -10.06 6.32
N SER A 54 -3.37 -10.69 7.42
CA SER A 54 -2.19 -10.22 8.14
C SER A 54 -0.93 -10.20 7.28
N SER A 55 -0.84 -11.09 6.29
CA SER A 55 0.27 -11.08 5.33
C SER A 55 0.32 -9.78 4.54
N GLY A 56 -0.85 -9.20 4.21
CA GLY A 56 -0.92 -7.90 3.54
C GLY A 56 -0.40 -6.78 4.43
N LEU A 57 -0.77 -6.81 5.71
CA LEU A 57 -0.28 -5.80 6.66
C LEU A 57 1.23 -5.85 6.79
N ARG A 58 1.80 -7.05 6.76
CA ARG A 58 3.26 -7.23 6.84
C ARG A 58 3.94 -6.61 5.62
N ILE A 59 3.35 -6.77 4.44
CA ILE A 59 3.90 -6.20 3.21
C ILE A 59 3.84 -4.68 3.26
N ILE A 60 2.73 -4.11 3.74
CA ILE A 60 2.61 -2.66 3.90
C ILE A 60 3.68 -2.15 4.86
N GLN A 61 3.93 -2.85 5.96
CA GLN A 61 4.96 -2.46 6.92
C GLN A 61 6.35 -2.48 6.28
N LYS A 62 6.68 -3.53 5.54
CA LYS A 62 7.96 -3.61 4.84
C LYS A 62 8.10 -2.49 3.82
N THR A 63 7.04 -2.20 3.08
CA THR A 63 7.04 -1.13 2.08
C THR A 63 7.29 0.22 2.72
N MET A 64 6.63 0.49 3.83
CA MET A 64 6.82 1.73 4.58
C MET A 64 8.27 1.89 5.01
N ARG A 65 8.86 0.84 5.55
CA ARG A 65 10.27 0.87 6.00
C ARG A 65 11.22 1.12 4.84
N THR A 66 10.98 0.45 3.72
CA THR A 66 11.82 0.60 2.53
C THR A 66 11.74 2.02 1.98
N VAL A 67 10.54 2.57 1.86
CA VAL A 67 10.34 3.94 1.37
C VAL A 67 11.02 4.95 2.30
N THR A 68 10.94 4.74 3.61
CA THR A 68 11.60 5.59 4.58
C THR A 68 13.12 5.56 4.40
N LYS A 69 13.70 4.38 4.18
CA LYS A 69 15.14 4.25 3.93
C LYS A 69 15.55 4.95 2.64
N LEU A 70 14.68 4.97 1.64
CA LEU A 70 14.94 5.63 0.36
C LEU A 70 14.65 7.13 0.42
N LYS A 71 14.26 7.65 1.59
CA LYS A 71 13.90 9.05 1.80
C LYS A 71 12.73 9.48 0.91
N GLY A 72 11.82 8.53 0.67
CA GLY A 72 10.63 8.78 -0.12
C GLY A 72 9.40 9.03 0.74
N GLN A 73 8.25 9.04 0.08
CA GLN A 73 6.96 9.20 0.74
C GLN A 73 6.04 8.05 0.36
N PHE A 74 5.20 7.64 1.30
CA PHE A 74 4.25 6.56 1.07
C PHE A 74 2.93 6.92 1.74
N LYS A 75 1.85 6.78 0.97
CA LYS A 75 0.51 6.95 1.52
C LYS A 75 -0.42 5.88 0.98
N ILE A 76 -1.48 5.60 1.72
CA ILE A 76 -2.52 4.65 1.34
C ILE A 76 -3.81 5.44 1.16
N THR A 77 -4.49 5.25 0.03
CA THR A 77 -5.68 6.04 -0.29
C THR A 77 -6.86 5.15 -0.62
N ASN A 78 -8.04 5.72 -0.52
CA ASN A 78 -9.31 5.08 -0.91
C ASN A 78 -9.59 3.77 -0.19
N VAL A 79 -9.23 3.70 1.10
CA VAL A 79 -9.51 2.49 1.88
C VAL A 79 -10.96 2.48 2.33
N SER A 80 -11.57 1.29 2.35
CA SER A 80 -12.91 1.13 2.91
C SER A 80 -12.87 1.34 4.41
N PRO A 81 -14.02 1.61 5.05
CA PRO A 81 -14.05 1.75 6.51
C PRO A 81 -13.49 0.54 7.25
N GLU A 82 -13.75 -0.67 6.73
CA GLU A 82 -13.25 -1.90 7.35
C GLU A 82 -11.73 -1.98 7.29
N ILE A 83 -11.16 -1.67 6.12
CA ILE A 83 -9.70 -1.69 5.96
C ILE A 83 -9.06 -0.57 6.78
N TYR A 84 -9.68 0.62 6.79
CA TYR A 84 -9.17 1.73 7.59
C TYR A 84 -9.11 1.35 9.08
N LYS A 85 -10.15 0.69 9.57
CA LYS A 85 -10.19 0.25 10.96
C LYS A 85 -9.02 -0.70 11.28
N ILE A 86 -8.74 -1.64 10.38
CA ILE A 86 -7.62 -2.56 10.56
C ILE A 86 -6.30 -1.80 10.62
N LEU A 87 -6.11 -0.85 9.71
CA LEU A 87 -4.87 -0.06 9.67
C LEU A 87 -4.73 0.81 10.91
N ALA A 88 -5.82 1.40 11.39
CA ALA A 88 -5.81 2.21 12.60
C ALA A 88 -5.49 1.37 13.83
N MET A 89 -6.09 0.19 13.94
CA MET A 89 -5.87 -0.70 15.08
C MET A 89 -4.44 -1.22 15.15
N THR A 90 -3.78 -1.38 14.01
CA THR A 90 -2.40 -1.85 13.96
C THR A 90 -1.37 -0.72 14.03
N GLY A 91 -1.83 0.52 14.16
CA GLY A 91 -0.95 1.67 14.36
C GLY A 91 -0.43 2.32 13.09
N PHE A 92 -0.81 1.84 11.91
CA PHE A 92 -0.29 2.39 10.67
C PHE A 92 -0.66 3.86 10.47
N THR A 93 -1.83 4.29 10.95
CA THR A 93 -2.27 5.68 10.78
C THR A 93 -1.38 6.66 11.56
N LYS A 94 -0.58 6.17 12.50
CA LYS A 94 0.36 7.01 13.27
C LYS A 94 1.66 7.26 12.53
N PHE A 95 2.02 6.40 11.60
CA PHE A 95 3.32 6.43 10.93
C PHE A 95 3.24 6.82 9.48
N MET A 96 2.05 6.77 8.87
CA MET A 96 1.88 7.07 7.46
C MET A 96 0.50 7.65 7.23
N LYS A 97 0.33 8.31 6.09
CA LYS A 97 -0.95 8.89 5.72
C LYS A 97 -1.87 7.81 5.16
N VAL A 98 -3.04 7.69 5.75
CA VAL A 98 -4.07 6.76 5.30
C VAL A 98 -5.36 7.54 5.09
N GLU A 99 -5.89 7.52 3.86
CA GLU A 99 -7.11 8.26 3.50
C GLU A 99 -8.23 7.29 3.21
N GLN A 100 -9.39 7.55 3.80
CA GLN A 100 -10.56 6.73 3.55
C GLN A 100 -11.18 7.04 2.20
N LYS A 101 -11.85 6.05 1.63
CA LYS A 101 -12.58 6.20 0.39
C LYS A 101 -13.70 7.22 0.58
N LYS A 102 -13.80 8.16 -0.33
CA LYS A 102 -14.87 9.15 -0.30
C LYS A 102 -16.17 8.50 -0.73
N ALA A 103 -17.23 8.76 0.04
CA ALA A 103 -18.55 8.24 -0.26
C ALA A 103 -19.13 8.91 -1.50
#